data_4c8f8ee0bab43bddca6530955dad3a7e
#
_entry.id   4c8f8ee0bab43bddca6530955dad3a7e
#
_cell.length_a   1.000
_cell.length_b   1.000
_cell.length_c   1.000
_cell.angle_alpha   90.00
_cell.angle_beta   90.00
_cell.angle_gamma   90.00
#
_symmetry.space_group_name_H-M   'P 1'
#
loop_
_entity.id
_entity.type
_entity.pdbx_description
1 polymer ?
#
loop_
_entity_poly.entity_id
_entity_poly.type
_entity_poly.pdbx_seq_one_letter_code
_entity_poly.pdbx_strand_id
1 'polypeptide(L)'
;MRVVVTEIGWDGSIRRRVLDTCGLTGAGRWEDLIEQVLAVPPPYRAAPGSSVYVIHAGDRAVLAGEQDLTGPLRDLVTTILAAGDPA
;
A
#
# COMPACT_ATOMS: atom_id res chain seq x y z
N MET A 1 -5.53 11.69 -6.22
CA MET A 1 -5.92 10.27 -5.96
C MET A 1 -5.73 9.96 -4.50
N ARG A 2 -6.72 9.41 -3.87
CA ARG A 2 -6.65 9.00 -2.47
C ARG A 2 -6.26 7.53 -2.38
N VAL A 3 -5.22 7.24 -1.60
CA VAL A 3 -4.70 5.89 -1.39
C VAL A 3 -4.76 5.56 0.09
N VAL A 4 -5.29 4.39 0.41
CA VAL A 4 -5.36 3.89 1.79
C VAL A 4 -4.51 2.63 1.88
N VAL A 5 -3.58 2.61 2.83
CA VAL A 5 -2.79 1.41 3.15
C VAL A 5 -3.18 0.93 4.53
N THR A 6 -3.56 -0.33 4.63
CA THR A 6 -3.86 -1.00 5.90
C THR A 6 -2.81 -2.07 6.14
N GLU A 7 -2.08 -1.96 7.23
CA GLU A 7 -1.14 -2.99 7.69
C GLU A 7 -1.83 -3.82 8.77
N ILE A 8 -1.91 -5.13 8.55
CA ILE A 8 -2.49 -6.08 9.51
C ILE A 8 -1.33 -6.92 10.04
N GLY A 9 -0.98 -6.72 11.30
CA GLY A 9 0.08 -7.48 11.95
C GLY A 9 -0.33 -8.92 12.23
N TRP A 10 0.64 -9.80 12.36
CA TRP A 10 0.42 -11.21 12.69
C TRP A 10 -0.29 -11.40 14.04
N ASP A 11 -0.17 -10.43 14.92
CA ASP A 11 -0.80 -10.41 16.26
C ASP A 11 -2.22 -9.81 16.24
N GLY A 12 -2.74 -9.46 15.06
CA GLY A 12 -4.05 -8.84 14.91
C GLY A 12 -4.03 -7.33 15.01
N SER A 13 -2.88 -6.68 15.21
CA SER A 13 -2.79 -5.23 15.21
C SER A 13 -3.09 -4.67 13.83
N ILE A 14 -3.72 -3.49 13.79
CA ILE A 14 -4.08 -2.83 12.54
C ILE A 14 -3.57 -1.41 12.55
N ARG A 15 -2.86 -1.03 11.49
CA ARG A 15 -2.44 0.34 11.25
C ARG A 15 -2.91 0.77 9.87
N ARG A 16 -3.66 1.86 9.81
CA ARG A 16 -4.22 2.40 8.56
C ARG A 16 -3.74 3.82 8.34
N ARG A 17 -3.30 4.11 7.13
CA ARG A 17 -2.86 5.45 6.73
C ARG A 17 -3.48 5.83 5.40
N VAL A 18 -3.81 7.11 5.27
CA VAL A 18 -4.39 7.67 4.05
C VAL A 18 -3.46 8.75 3.52
N LEU A 19 -3.22 8.70 2.22
CA LEU A 19 -2.44 9.72 1.54
C LEU A 19 -3.18 10.15 0.28
N ASP A 20 -3.35 11.49 0.11
CA ASP A 20 -3.84 12.04 -1.14
C ASP A 20 -2.66 12.51 -1.97
N THR A 21 -2.49 11.94 -3.16
CA THR A 21 -1.36 12.25 -4.04
C THR A 21 -1.40 13.67 -4.58
N CYS A 22 -2.58 14.32 -4.60
CA CYS A 22 -2.73 15.70 -5.06
C CYS A 22 -1.90 16.69 -4.25
N GLY A 23 -1.64 16.40 -2.97
CA GLY A 23 -0.85 17.25 -2.09
C GLY A 23 0.65 17.02 -2.18
N LEU A 24 1.10 16.09 -3.01
CA LEU A 24 2.51 15.72 -3.11
C LEU A 24 3.18 16.34 -4.32
N THR A 25 4.45 16.71 -4.16
CA THR A 25 5.31 17.03 -5.29
C THR A 25 5.49 15.79 -6.17
N GLY A 26 5.22 15.92 -7.47
CA GLY A 26 5.31 14.77 -8.38
C GLY A 26 4.10 13.85 -8.32
N ALA A 27 2.91 14.38 -8.09
CA ALA A 27 1.67 13.62 -8.00
C ALA A 27 1.47 12.67 -9.19
N GLY A 28 1.75 13.10 -10.41
CA GLY A 28 1.63 12.26 -11.62
C GLY A 28 2.53 11.02 -11.54
N ARG A 29 3.74 11.16 -11.03
CA ARG A 29 4.67 10.05 -10.86
C ARG A 29 4.15 9.03 -9.83
N TRP A 30 3.57 9.51 -8.73
CA TRP A 30 2.96 8.66 -7.73
C TRP A 30 1.76 7.90 -8.28
N GLU A 31 0.92 8.59 -9.04
CA GLU A 31 -0.25 7.99 -9.67
C GLU A 31 0.14 6.91 -10.68
N ASP A 32 1.18 7.15 -11.50
CA ASP A 32 1.71 6.15 -12.42
C ASP A 32 2.21 4.90 -11.70
N LEU A 33 2.90 5.08 -10.57
CA LEU A 33 3.37 3.97 -9.74
C LEU A 33 2.20 3.15 -9.20
N ILE A 34 1.18 3.81 -8.69
CA ILE A 34 -0.03 3.16 -8.18
C ILE A 34 -0.73 2.38 -9.28
N GLU A 35 -0.88 2.96 -10.47
CA GLU A 35 -1.48 2.28 -11.61
C GLU A 35 -0.69 1.02 -12.01
N GLN A 36 0.63 1.07 -12.01
CA GLN A 36 1.48 -0.09 -12.29
C GLN A 36 1.25 -1.21 -11.30
N VAL A 37 1.19 -0.88 -10.02
CA VAL A 37 0.97 -1.87 -8.95
C VAL A 37 -0.41 -2.50 -9.05
N LEU A 38 -1.43 -1.71 -9.35
CA LEU A 38 -2.80 -2.21 -9.47
C LEU A 38 -3.01 -3.02 -10.75
N ALA A 39 -2.27 -2.72 -11.83
CA ALA A 39 -2.38 -3.44 -13.09
C ALA A 39 -1.77 -4.84 -13.00
N VAL A 40 -0.69 -5.01 -12.24
CA VAL A 40 0.00 -6.29 -12.07
C VAL A 40 0.20 -6.54 -10.58
N PRO A 41 -0.86 -6.92 -9.85
CA PRO A 41 -0.75 -7.17 -8.43
C PRO A 41 0.13 -8.40 -8.16
N PRO A 42 0.95 -8.36 -7.08
CA PRO A 42 1.73 -9.53 -6.70
C PRO A 42 0.81 -10.67 -6.25
N PRO A 43 1.22 -11.93 -6.44
CA PRO A 43 0.47 -13.04 -5.91
C PRO A 43 0.46 -12.97 -4.38
N TYR A 44 -0.72 -13.10 -3.78
CA TYR A 44 -0.84 -13.12 -2.33
C TYR A 44 -0.46 -14.50 -1.80
N ARG A 45 0.45 -14.51 -0.82
CA ARG A 45 0.84 -15.72 -0.09
C ARG A 45 0.73 -15.47 1.40
N ALA A 46 -0.15 -16.19 2.05
CA ALA A 46 -0.22 -16.16 3.50
C ALA A 46 1.02 -16.84 4.09
N ALA A 47 1.70 -16.14 4.99
CA ALA A 47 2.86 -16.69 5.70
C ALA A 47 2.66 -16.50 7.21
N PRO A 48 2.69 -17.56 8.00
CA PRO A 48 2.56 -17.45 9.46
C PRO A 48 3.62 -16.50 10.04
N GLY A 49 3.21 -15.61 10.94
CA GLY A 49 4.12 -14.66 11.57
C GLY A 49 4.45 -13.43 10.74
N SER A 50 3.86 -13.28 9.56
CA SER A 50 4.08 -12.13 8.68
C SER A 50 2.89 -11.21 8.65
N SER A 51 3.15 -9.91 8.44
CA SER A 51 2.10 -8.90 8.25
C SER A 51 1.50 -8.99 6.86
N VAL A 52 0.27 -8.52 6.73
CA VAL A 52 -0.46 -8.42 5.47
C VAL A 52 -0.77 -6.94 5.21
N TYR A 53 -0.67 -6.52 3.97
CA TYR A 53 -0.94 -5.15 3.56
C TYR A 53 -2.08 -5.12 2.55
N VAL A 54 -3.03 -4.22 2.77
CA VAL A 54 -4.13 -3.96 1.84
C VAL A 54 -3.97 -2.55 1.31
N ILE A 55 -3.90 -2.41 -0.01
CA ILE A 55 -3.72 -1.13 -0.67
C ILE A 55 -4.98 -0.83 -1.46
N HIS A 56 -5.69 0.23 -1.06
CA HIS A 56 -6.88 0.70 -1.75
C HIS A 56 -6.59 1.97 -2.54
N ALA A 57 -7.00 2.01 -3.80
CA ALA A 57 -6.97 3.21 -4.62
C ALA A 57 -8.22 3.24 -5.49
N GLY A 58 -9.09 4.23 -5.27
CA GLY A 58 -10.39 4.28 -5.94
C GLY A 58 -11.25 3.08 -5.55
N ASP A 59 -11.72 2.36 -6.57
CA ASP A 59 -12.55 1.15 -6.40
C ASP A 59 -11.74 -0.15 -6.47
N ARG A 60 -10.40 -0.06 -6.52
CA ARG A 60 -9.51 -1.21 -6.62
C ARG A 60 -8.74 -1.43 -5.34
N ALA A 61 -8.42 -2.68 -5.05
CA ALA A 61 -7.63 -3.06 -3.90
C ALA A 61 -6.66 -4.18 -4.27
N VAL A 62 -5.48 -4.16 -3.62
CA VAL A 62 -4.45 -5.18 -3.77
C VAL A 62 -4.08 -5.70 -2.40
N LEU A 63 -3.98 -7.01 -2.28
CA LEU A 63 -3.45 -7.69 -1.09
C LEU A 63 -1.99 -8.08 -1.34
N ALA A 64 -1.13 -7.83 -0.34
CA ALA A 64 0.27 -8.20 -0.42
C ALA A 64 0.75 -8.69 0.94
N GLY A 65 1.48 -9.81 0.96
CA GLY A 65 2.17 -10.27 2.15
C GLY A 65 3.45 -9.46 2.38
N GLU A 66 3.97 -9.50 3.59
CA GLU A 66 5.19 -8.76 3.94
C GLU A 66 6.36 -9.12 3.02
N GLN A 67 6.53 -10.41 2.71
CA GLN A 67 7.60 -10.87 1.84
C GLN A 67 7.37 -10.53 0.36
N ASP A 68 6.17 -10.15 -0.02
CA ASP A 68 5.84 -9.77 -1.40
C ASP A 68 6.05 -8.28 -1.64
N LEU A 69 6.37 -7.52 -0.60
CA LEU A 69 6.69 -6.09 -0.72
C LEU A 69 8.11 -5.92 -1.23
N THR A 70 8.25 -5.80 -2.54
CA THR A 70 9.54 -5.62 -3.21
C THR A 70 9.45 -4.49 -4.22
N GLY A 71 10.59 -3.86 -4.53
CA GLY A 71 10.69 -2.83 -5.55
C GLY A 71 9.71 -1.67 -5.34
N PRO A 72 9.02 -1.23 -6.42
CA PRO A 72 8.12 -0.08 -6.35
C PRO A 72 6.97 -0.24 -5.35
N LEU A 73 6.45 -1.44 -5.18
CA LEU A 73 5.37 -1.70 -4.22
C LEU A 73 5.82 -1.44 -2.79
N ARG A 74 7.01 -1.86 -2.45
CA ARG A 74 7.59 -1.61 -1.13
C ARG A 74 7.78 -0.10 -0.88
N ASP A 75 8.29 0.62 -1.87
CA ASP A 75 8.48 2.06 -1.77
C ASP A 75 7.16 2.79 -1.56
N LEU A 76 6.13 2.40 -2.29
CA LEU A 76 4.78 2.95 -2.17
C LEU A 76 4.23 2.76 -0.75
N VAL A 77 4.24 1.53 -0.26
CA VAL A 77 3.70 1.19 1.07
C VAL A 77 4.48 1.90 2.18
N THR A 78 5.82 1.87 2.11
CA THR A 78 6.68 2.52 3.11
C THR A 78 6.43 4.02 3.16
N THR A 79 6.32 4.67 2.01
CA THR A 79 6.07 6.11 1.93
C THR A 79 4.71 6.48 2.52
N ILE A 80 3.67 5.73 2.18
CA ILE A 80 2.31 6.03 2.68
C ILE A 80 2.23 5.80 4.19
N LEU A 81 2.83 4.74 4.71
CA LEU A 81 2.83 4.47 6.15
C LEU A 81 3.61 5.54 6.93
N ALA A 82 4.66 6.11 6.32
CA ALA A 82 5.47 7.13 6.96
C ALA A 82 4.86 8.54 6.88
N ALA A 83 4.26 8.88 5.73
CA ALA A 83 3.80 10.25 5.44
C ALA A 83 2.28 10.42 5.48
N GLY A 84 1.51 9.33 5.46
CA GLY A 84 0.05 9.39 5.48
C GLY A 84 -0.52 9.75 6.84
N ASP A 85 -1.76 10.22 6.82
CA ASP A 85 -2.51 10.55 8.03
C ASP A 85 -3.26 9.32 8.55
N PRO A 86 -3.52 9.25 9.88
CA PRO A 86 -4.38 8.20 10.42
C PRO A 86 -5.77 8.26 9.80
N ALA A 87 -6.29 7.11 9.44
CA ALA A 87 -7.62 7.01 8.83
C ALA A 87 -8.68 6.60 9.85
#